data_2e52540dd9a5c52b7691213805c9e0f4
#
_entry.id   2e52540dd9a5c52b7691213805c9e0f4
#
_cell.length_a   1.000
_cell.length_b   1.000
_cell.length_c   1.000
_cell.angle_alpha   90.00
_cell.angle_beta   90.00
_cell.angle_gamma   90.00
#
_symmetry.space_group_name_H-M   'P 1'
#
loop_
_entity.id
_entity.type
_entity.pdbx_description
1 polymer ?
#
loop_
_entity_poly.entity_id
_entity_poly.type
_entity_poly.pdbx_seq_one_letter_code
_entity_poly.pdbx_strand_id
1 'polypeptide(L)'
;MTTIEDVAARAEVSRMTVSRVINKKGYVGEETRKRVEAAIRELNYKPNMLAKALVTKRTNILAYVMVNISDPFHNLVKQGFESSAYHGRFTSMMCDVHSAERQRDYFNMFQEICIGGVVFHHLAITQEQIQELEQAGIQCVLMDNEFDIPDVSTVNTDNYAGGRMAAEHLYEKGYRRIGCVHGELAPGNSNSSTLYKDTFQFRIWQQRTAGFTDALKDHGLDPAGFFLCNGQLEVAEPMSYRIVEQILSVNEPITALYCEDDVMALTIYKRLQERGIRVPEQIAIIGHDGL
;
A
#
# COMPACT_ATOMS: atom_id res chain seq x y z
N MET A 1 -39.13 -1.67 9.29
CA MET A 1 -38.15 -1.55 8.18
C MET A 1 -38.74 -2.29 6.98
N THR A 2 -38.88 -1.64 5.83
CA THR A 2 -39.50 -2.25 4.64
C THR A 2 -38.60 -3.39 4.13
N THR A 3 -39.18 -4.54 3.84
CA THR A 3 -38.50 -5.77 3.39
C THR A 3 -38.69 -6.00 1.89
N ILE A 4 -37.95 -6.93 1.31
CA ILE A 4 -38.13 -7.35 -0.09
C ILE A 4 -39.51 -8.07 -0.27
N GLU A 5 -40.02 -8.69 0.77
CA GLU A 5 -41.32 -9.32 0.84
C GLU A 5 -42.43 -8.29 0.73
N ASP A 6 -42.31 -7.13 1.38
CA ASP A 6 -43.28 -6.04 1.29
C ASP A 6 -43.36 -5.49 -0.15
N VAL A 7 -42.18 -5.33 -0.81
CA VAL A 7 -42.10 -4.92 -2.22
C VAL A 7 -42.75 -5.97 -3.14
N ALA A 8 -42.49 -7.26 -2.88
CA ALA A 8 -43.05 -8.34 -3.66
C ALA A 8 -44.58 -8.39 -3.55
N ALA A 9 -45.13 -8.24 -2.35
CA ALA A 9 -46.55 -8.16 -2.09
C ALA A 9 -47.18 -6.94 -2.76
N ARG A 10 -46.57 -5.76 -2.64
CA ARG A 10 -47.04 -4.51 -3.24
C ARG A 10 -47.06 -4.52 -4.77
N ALA A 11 -46.05 -5.17 -5.39
CA ALA A 11 -45.91 -5.31 -6.83
C ALA A 11 -46.66 -6.54 -7.39
N GLU A 12 -47.27 -7.36 -6.55
CA GLU A 12 -47.94 -8.63 -6.91
C GLU A 12 -47.04 -9.58 -7.70
N VAL A 13 -45.83 -9.77 -7.23
CA VAL A 13 -44.84 -10.68 -7.84
C VAL A 13 -44.08 -11.49 -6.78
N SER A 14 -43.33 -12.49 -7.24
CA SER A 14 -42.49 -13.24 -6.32
C SER A 14 -41.28 -12.42 -5.84
N ARG A 15 -40.76 -12.72 -4.63
CA ARG A 15 -39.49 -12.18 -4.11
C ARG A 15 -38.32 -12.35 -5.12
N MET A 16 -38.33 -13.47 -5.86
CA MET A 16 -37.30 -13.72 -6.88
C MET A 16 -37.41 -12.74 -8.04
N THR A 17 -38.61 -12.35 -8.44
CA THR A 17 -38.84 -11.34 -9.49
C THR A 17 -38.34 -9.98 -9.04
N VAL A 18 -38.63 -9.57 -7.80
CA VAL A 18 -38.11 -8.32 -7.21
C VAL A 18 -36.60 -8.33 -7.22
N SER A 19 -35.96 -9.44 -6.75
CA SER A 19 -34.52 -9.61 -6.73
C SER A 19 -33.90 -9.51 -8.14
N ARG A 20 -34.56 -10.07 -9.17
CA ARG A 20 -34.09 -9.97 -10.57
C ARG A 20 -34.16 -8.53 -11.08
N VAL A 21 -35.20 -7.77 -10.76
CA VAL A 21 -35.29 -6.36 -11.14
C VAL A 21 -34.20 -5.53 -10.48
N ILE A 22 -34.04 -5.68 -9.15
CA ILE A 22 -33.04 -4.93 -8.38
C ILE A 22 -31.61 -5.23 -8.88
N ASN A 23 -31.28 -6.50 -9.10
CA ASN A 23 -29.92 -6.92 -9.50
C ASN A 23 -29.70 -6.87 -11.02
N LYS A 24 -30.71 -6.48 -11.82
CA LYS A 24 -30.68 -6.47 -13.30
C LYS A 24 -30.23 -7.82 -13.89
N LYS A 25 -30.64 -8.93 -13.26
CA LYS A 25 -30.29 -10.29 -13.67
C LYS A 25 -31.50 -11.04 -14.22
N GLY A 26 -31.32 -11.71 -15.36
CA GLY A 26 -32.39 -12.47 -16.03
C GLY A 26 -33.46 -11.60 -16.70
N TYR A 27 -34.33 -12.26 -17.47
CA TYR A 27 -35.41 -11.58 -18.16
C TYR A 27 -36.58 -11.28 -17.21
N VAL A 28 -37.06 -10.03 -17.22
CA VAL A 28 -38.27 -9.58 -16.56
C VAL A 28 -39.01 -8.66 -17.54
N GLY A 29 -40.27 -8.97 -17.84
CA GLY A 29 -41.08 -8.18 -18.77
C GLY A 29 -41.20 -6.72 -18.30
N GLU A 30 -41.24 -5.79 -19.25
CA GLU A 30 -41.18 -4.33 -19.01
C GLU A 30 -42.28 -3.84 -18.05
N GLU A 31 -43.50 -4.34 -18.20
CA GLU A 31 -44.62 -3.97 -17.32
C GLU A 31 -44.39 -4.44 -15.87
N THR A 32 -43.91 -5.67 -15.69
CA THR A 32 -43.55 -6.20 -14.37
C THR A 32 -42.43 -5.40 -13.74
N ARG A 33 -41.41 -5.02 -14.53
CA ARG A 33 -40.32 -4.17 -14.07
C ARG A 33 -40.83 -2.83 -13.56
N LYS A 34 -41.71 -2.15 -14.32
CA LYS A 34 -42.31 -0.86 -13.93
C LYS A 34 -43.08 -0.97 -12.62
N ARG A 35 -43.89 -2.04 -12.44
CA ARG A 35 -44.62 -2.28 -11.19
C ARG A 35 -43.69 -2.44 -9.99
N VAL A 36 -42.63 -3.24 -10.13
CA VAL A 36 -41.64 -3.44 -9.06
C VAL A 36 -40.92 -2.14 -8.72
N GLU A 37 -40.48 -1.38 -9.72
CA GLU A 37 -39.82 -0.09 -9.51
C GLU A 37 -40.73 0.94 -8.86
N ALA A 38 -42.05 0.95 -9.20
CA ALA A 38 -43.04 1.78 -8.54
C ALA A 38 -43.21 1.40 -7.07
N ALA A 39 -43.34 0.10 -6.77
CA ALA A 39 -43.42 -0.40 -5.40
C ALA A 39 -42.20 -0.05 -4.56
N ILE A 40 -40.99 -0.18 -5.13
CA ILE A 40 -39.73 0.21 -4.47
C ILE A 40 -39.75 1.69 -4.09
N ARG A 41 -40.18 2.58 -5.01
CA ARG A 41 -40.26 4.02 -4.73
C ARG A 41 -41.33 4.34 -3.68
N GLU A 42 -42.51 3.76 -3.80
CA GLU A 42 -43.63 3.99 -2.89
C GLU A 42 -43.29 3.57 -1.45
N LEU A 43 -42.67 2.42 -1.29
CA LEU A 43 -42.31 1.87 0.00
C LEU A 43 -40.95 2.40 0.52
N ASN A 44 -40.30 3.29 -0.23
CA ASN A 44 -38.93 3.76 0.04
C ASN A 44 -37.97 2.60 0.40
N TYR A 45 -38.14 1.48 -0.31
CA TYR A 45 -37.33 0.29 -0.06
C TYR A 45 -35.89 0.51 -0.50
N LYS A 46 -34.96 0.25 0.40
CA LYS A 46 -33.51 0.21 0.11
C LYS A 46 -33.00 -1.21 0.28
N PRO A 47 -32.35 -1.80 -0.77
CA PRO A 47 -31.76 -3.11 -0.63
C PRO A 47 -30.78 -3.15 0.57
N ASN A 48 -30.98 -4.11 1.46
CA ASN A 48 -30.11 -4.31 2.59
C ASN A 48 -28.89 -5.12 2.14
N MET A 49 -27.69 -4.50 2.13
CA MET A 49 -26.44 -5.15 1.74
C MET A 49 -26.10 -6.32 2.67
N LEU A 50 -26.39 -6.22 3.97
CA LEU A 50 -26.15 -7.29 4.93
C LEU A 50 -27.06 -8.50 4.69
N ALA A 51 -28.36 -8.25 4.40
CA ALA A 51 -29.28 -9.32 4.06
C ALA A 51 -28.88 -10.02 2.75
N LYS A 52 -28.32 -9.28 1.79
CA LYS A 52 -27.76 -9.85 0.56
C LYS A 52 -26.51 -10.67 0.87
N ALA A 53 -25.63 -10.17 1.71
CA ALA A 53 -24.40 -10.86 2.12
C ALA A 53 -24.69 -12.19 2.81
N LEU A 54 -25.72 -12.27 3.66
CA LEU A 54 -26.16 -13.52 4.28
C LEU A 54 -26.51 -14.61 3.26
N VAL A 55 -27.11 -14.22 2.13
CA VAL A 55 -27.51 -15.16 1.06
C VAL A 55 -26.35 -15.47 0.13
N THR A 56 -25.55 -14.47 -0.24
CA THR A 56 -24.47 -14.59 -1.22
C THR A 56 -23.12 -14.92 -0.59
N LYS A 57 -23.03 -14.85 0.74
CA LYS A 57 -21.79 -14.93 1.53
C LYS A 57 -20.70 -13.97 1.03
N ARG A 58 -21.12 -12.84 0.45
CA ARG A 58 -20.19 -11.84 -0.10
C ARG A 58 -20.80 -10.44 -0.14
N THR A 59 -20.04 -9.46 0.31
CA THR A 59 -20.34 -8.03 0.13
C THR A 59 -19.54 -7.42 -1.02
N ASN A 60 -19.91 -6.20 -1.44
CA ASN A 60 -19.11 -5.41 -2.38
C ASN A 60 -18.13 -4.49 -1.63
N ILE A 61 -17.51 -5.00 -0.56
CA ILE A 61 -16.50 -4.28 0.19
C ILE A 61 -15.15 -4.88 -0.16
N LEU A 62 -14.18 -4.02 -0.46
CA LEU A 62 -12.76 -4.37 -0.57
C LEU A 62 -11.99 -3.66 0.53
N ALA A 63 -11.22 -4.39 1.28
CA ALA A 63 -10.34 -3.83 2.31
C ALA A 63 -8.95 -3.53 1.73
N TYR A 64 -8.35 -2.44 2.19
CA TYR A 64 -6.95 -2.11 1.96
C TYR A 64 -6.29 -1.98 3.33
N VAL A 65 -5.41 -2.91 3.63
CA VAL A 65 -4.74 -3.04 4.93
C VAL A 65 -3.31 -2.57 4.78
N MET A 66 -2.92 -1.59 5.57
CA MET A 66 -1.60 -0.96 5.48
C MET A 66 -1.06 -0.62 6.86
N VAL A 67 0.22 -0.34 6.89
CA VAL A 67 0.92 0.29 8.02
C VAL A 67 1.18 1.74 7.67
N ASN A 68 1.02 2.63 8.63
CA ASN A 68 1.30 4.05 8.48
C ASN A 68 0.49 4.73 7.35
N ILE A 69 -0.77 4.94 7.62
CA ILE A 69 -1.69 5.66 6.71
C ILE A 69 -1.25 7.10 6.39
N SER A 70 -0.33 7.66 7.16
CA SER A 70 0.17 9.03 6.98
C SER A 70 1.29 9.14 5.94
N ASP A 71 1.85 8.03 5.49
CA ASP A 71 2.92 8.04 4.50
C ASP A 71 2.42 8.58 3.15
N PRO A 72 3.09 9.61 2.55
CA PRO A 72 2.66 10.21 1.29
C PRO A 72 2.63 9.24 0.12
N PHE A 73 3.59 8.31 0.02
CA PHE A 73 3.61 7.29 -1.03
C PHE A 73 2.42 6.34 -0.89
N HIS A 74 2.17 5.83 0.32
CA HIS A 74 1.00 4.98 0.60
C HIS A 74 -0.31 5.70 0.28
N ASN A 75 -0.38 7.02 0.47
CA ASN A 75 -1.56 7.81 0.10
C ASN A 75 -1.83 7.83 -1.41
N LEU A 76 -0.80 7.91 -2.25
CA LEU A 76 -0.97 7.84 -3.70
C LEU A 76 -1.46 6.46 -4.15
N VAL A 77 -0.86 5.40 -3.64
CA VAL A 77 -1.26 4.02 -3.93
C VAL A 77 -2.72 3.78 -3.50
N LYS A 78 -3.07 4.23 -2.28
CA LYS A 78 -4.45 4.19 -1.76
C LYS A 78 -5.44 4.88 -2.69
N GLN A 79 -5.12 6.06 -3.22
CA GLN A 79 -5.99 6.77 -4.17
C GLN A 79 -6.25 5.94 -5.43
N GLY A 80 -5.22 5.27 -5.95
CA GLY A 80 -5.37 4.34 -7.08
C GLY A 80 -6.32 3.18 -6.77
N PHE A 81 -6.18 2.58 -5.58
CA PHE A 81 -7.07 1.53 -5.10
C PHE A 81 -8.53 2.02 -4.95
N GLU A 82 -8.74 3.17 -4.29
CA GLU A 82 -10.07 3.77 -4.11
C GLU A 82 -10.75 4.07 -5.44
N SER A 83 -10.01 4.66 -6.38
CA SER A 83 -10.52 4.95 -7.73
C SER A 83 -10.93 3.66 -8.45
N SER A 84 -10.10 2.63 -8.41
CA SER A 84 -10.38 1.34 -9.05
C SER A 84 -11.58 0.63 -8.40
N ALA A 85 -11.67 0.65 -7.07
CA ALA A 85 -12.80 0.10 -6.34
C ALA A 85 -14.11 0.82 -6.72
N TYR A 86 -14.09 2.14 -6.77
CA TYR A 86 -15.26 2.95 -7.16
C TYR A 86 -15.75 2.61 -8.58
N HIS A 87 -14.85 2.55 -9.57
CA HIS A 87 -15.22 2.18 -10.93
C HIS A 87 -15.71 0.73 -11.03
N GLY A 88 -15.18 -0.16 -10.21
CA GLY A 88 -15.64 -1.54 -10.06
C GLY A 88 -16.96 -1.68 -9.29
N ARG A 89 -17.54 -0.59 -8.77
CA ARG A 89 -18.72 -0.56 -7.91
C ARG A 89 -18.52 -1.31 -6.59
N PHE A 90 -17.30 -1.24 -6.07
CA PHE A 90 -16.99 -1.69 -4.72
C PHE A 90 -16.91 -0.51 -3.77
N THR A 91 -17.14 -0.78 -2.50
CA THR A 91 -16.87 0.14 -1.40
C THR A 91 -15.48 -0.18 -0.87
N SER A 92 -14.61 0.80 -0.78
CA SER A 92 -13.29 0.66 -0.17
C SER A 92 -13.36 0.82 1.36
N MET A 93 -12.61 -0.02 2.07
CA MET A 93 -12.40 0.07 3.52
C MET A 93 -10.91 0.19 3.78
N MET A 94 -10.48 1.28 4.43
CA MET A 94 -9.08 1.49 4.81
C MET A 94 -8.84 1.01 6.22
N CYS A 95 -7.84 0.15 6.40
CA CYS A 95 -7.48 -0.46 7.66
C CYS A 95 -6.01 -0.15 7.99
N ASP A 96 -5.81 0.60 9.07
CA ASP A 96 -4.48 0.95 9.56
C ASP A 96 -4.11 -0.01 10.70
N VAL A 97 -3.03 -0.76 10.51
CA VAL A 97 -2.61 -1.83 11.42
C VAL A 97 -1.32 -1.44 12.12
N HIS A 98 -1.37 -1.33 13.45
CA HIS A 98 -0.22 -0.99 14.29
C HIS A 98 0.22 -2.13 15.21
N SER A 99 -0.52 -3.25 15.23
CA SER A 99 -0.21 -4.42 16.07
C SER A 99 -0.81 -5.71 15.51
N ALA A 100 -0.26 -6.87 15.93
CA ALA A 100 -0.79 -8.20 15.58
C ALA A 100 -2.22 -8.41 16.07
N GLU A 101 -2.54 -7.86 17.25
CA GLU A 101 -3.87 -7.93 17.81
C GLU A 101 -4.87 -7.23 16.90
N ARG A 102 -4.58 -5.99 16.49
CA ARG A 102 -5.43 -5.22 15.58
C ARG A 102 -5.56 -5.85 14.19
N GLN A 103 -4.50 -6.48 13.70
CA GLN A 103 -4.56 -7.26 12.46
C GLN A 103 -5.56 -8.42 12.58
N ARG A 104 -5.54 -9.14 13.70
CA ARG A 104 -6.45 -10.25 13.96
C ARG A 104 -7.89 -9.77 14.09
N ASP A 105 -8.12 -8.64 14.76
CA ASP A 105 -9.44 -8.04 14.87
C ASP A 105 -10.03 -7.70 13.50
N TYR A 106 -9.21 -7.16 12.59
CA TYR A 106 -9.63 -6.91 11.22
C TYR A 106 -9.95 -8.21 10.47
N PHE A 107 -9.17 -9.28 10.64
CA PHE A 107 -9.44 -10.56 9.99
C PHE A 107 -10.78 -11.15 10.44
N ASN A 108 -11.07 -11.13 11.74
CA ASN A 108 -12.35 -11.54 12.30
C ASN A 108 -13.50 -10.70 11.68
N MET A 109 -13.35 -9.38 11.70
CA MET A 109 -14.35 -8.47 11.13
C MET A 109 -14.56 -8.73 9.64
N PHE A 110 -13.52 -8.97 8.84
CA PHE A 110 -13.62 -9.26 7.41
C PHE A 110 -14.48 -10.49 7.13
N GLN A 111 -14.31 -11.54 7.94
CA GLN A 111 -15.10 -12.76 7.85
C GLN A 111 -16.56 -12.50 8.28
N GLU A 112 -16.79 -11.77 9.38
CA GLU A 112 -18.13 -11.44 9.90
C GLU A 112 -18.96 -10.64 8.88
N ILE A 113 -18.35 -9.64 8.24
CA ILE A 113 -19.05 -8.82 7.24
C ILE A 113 -18.93 -9.35 5.80
N CYS A 114 -18.31 -10.50 5.61
CA CYS A 114 -18.15 -11.20 4.33
C CYS A 114 -17.60 -10.28 3.23
N ILE A 115 -16.46 -9.63 3.44
CA ILE A 115 -15.86 -8.75 2.41
C ILE A 115 -15.52 -9.52 1.13
N GLY A 116 -15.48 -8.82 0.00
CA GLY A 116 -15.20 -9.43 -1.30
C GLY A 116 -13.73 -9.75 -1.54
N GLY A 117 -12.82 -9.01 -0.90
CA GLY A 117 -11.38 -9.18 -1.02
C GLY A 117 -10.61 -8.17 -0.20
N VAL A 118 -9.32 -8.42 -0.05
CA VAL A 118 -8.39 -7.59 0.73
C VAL A 118 -7.06 -7.44 0.01
N VAL A 119 -6.52 -6.23 0.05
CA VAL A 119 -5.14 -5.92 -0.34
C VAL A 119 -4.32 -5.71 0.92
N PHE A 120 -3.23 -6.42 1.06
CA PHE A 120 -2.25 -6.24 2.13
C PHE A 120 -1.04 -5.52 1.57
N HIS A 121 -0.79 -4.31 2.04
CA HIS A 121 0.32 -3.47 1.60
C HIS A 121 1.35 -3.34 2.71
N HIS A 122 2.58 -3.76 2.44
CA HIS A 122 3.70 -3.74 3.40
C HIS A 122 3.34 -4.38 4.75
N LEU A 123 2.62 -5.50 4.76
CA LEU A 123 2.15 -6.14 5.99
C LEU A 123 2.67 -7.57 6.11
N ALA A 124 3.18 -7.91 7.31
CA ALA A 124 3.50 -9.29 7.63
C ALA A 124 2.21 -10.14 7.66
N ILE A 125 2.14 -11.11 6.77
CA ILE A 125 1.04 -12.07 6.71
C ILE A 125 1.59 -13.46 6.45
N THR A 126 1.06 -14.46 7.11
CA THR A 126 1.48 -15.85 6.90
C THR A 126 0.61 -16.54 5.87
N GLN A 127 1.13 -17.64 5.31
CA GLN A 127 0.37 -18.46 4.38
C GLN A 127 -0.93 -19.00 5.02
N GLU A 128 -0.88 -19.38 6.29
CA GLU A 128 -2.04 -19.88 7.03
C GLU A 128 -3.12 -18.80 7.14
N GLN A 129 -2.74 -17.56 7.44
CA GLN A 129 -3.66 -16.43 7.53
C GLN A 129 -4.35 -16.13 6.19
N ILE A 130 -3.61 -16.23 5.09
CA ILE A 130 -4.17 -16.08 3.74
C ILE A 130 -5.16 -17.20 3.46
N GLN A 131 -4.76 -18.45 3.72
CA GLN A 131 -5.63 -19.63 3.50
C GLN A 131 -6.92 -19.53 4.33
N GLU A 132 -6.85 -19.04 5.56
CA GLU A 132 -8.03 -18.82 6.41
C GLU A 132 -9.01 -17.83 5.76
N LEU A 133 -8.51 -16.70 5.24
CA LEU A 133 -9.34 -15.70 4.56
C LEU A 133 -9.93 -16.25 3.25
N GLU A 134 -9.15 -16.98 2.46
CA GLU A 134 -9.61 -17.59 1.21
C GLU A 134 -10.67 -18.68 1.43
N GLN A 135 -10.53 -19.47 2.49
CA GLN A 135 -11.57 -20.44 2.91
C GLN A 135 -12.87 -19.75 3.30
N ALA A 136 -12.79 -18.53 3.85
CA ALA A 136 -13.97 -17.68 4.09
C ALA A 136 -14.53 -17.01 2.81
N GLY A 137 -13.90 -17.25 1.64
CA GLY A 137 -14.30 -16.67 0.34
C GLY A 137 -13.78 -15.27 0.07
N ILE A 138 -12.79 -14.80 0.84
CA ILE A 138 -12.16 -13.48 0.73
C ILE A 138 -10.92 -13.62 -0.15
N GLN A 139 -10.88 -12.89 -1.28
CA GLN A 139 -9.72 -12.90 -2.17
C GLN A 139 -8.61 -12.03 -1.62
N CYS A 140 -7.38 -12.54 -1.60
CA CYS A 140 -6.20 -11.84 -1.09
C CYS A 140 -5.29 -11.38 -2.23
N VAL A 141 -4.76 -10.16 -2.10
CA VAL A 141 -3.71 -9.62 -2.97
C VAL A 141 -2.63 -9.03 -2.07
N LEU A 142 -1.37 -9.35 -2.34
CA LEU A 142 -0.23 -8.75 -1.66
C LEU A 142 0.34 -7.63 -2.52
N MET A 143 0.64 -6.49 -1.91
CA MET A 143 1.22 -5.35 -2.58
C MET A 143 2.52 -4.92 -1.90
N ASP A 144 3.56 -4.72 -2.72
CA ASP A 144 4.93 -4.45 -2.27
C ASP A 144 5.35 -5.40 -1.15
N ASN A 145 5.06 -6.67 -1.39
CA ASN A 145 5.24 -7.75 -0.45
C ASN A 145 6.09 -8.83 -1.12
N GLU A 146 7.32 -8.93 -0.69
CA GLU A 146 8.31 -9.83 -1.28
C GLU A 146 8.32 -11.24 -0.67
N PHE A 147 7.25 -11.63 0.02
CA PHE A 147 7.10 -13.02 0.40
C PHE A 147 6.71 -13.86 -0.79
N ASP A 148 7.44 -14.92 -0.97
CA ASP A 148 7.08 -15.98 -1.90
C ASP A 148 6.02 -16.87 -1.24
N ILE A 149 4.77 -16.36 -1.19
CA ILE A 149 3.62 -17.13 -0.73
C ILE A 149 2.98 -17.77 -1.97
N PRO A 150 3.00 -19.08 -2.07
CA PRO A 150 2.40 -19.77 -3.22
C PRO A 150 0.92 -19.43 -3.41
N ASP A 151 0.48 -19.39 -4.66
CA ASP A 151 -0.92 -19.23 -5.08
C ASP A 151 -1.60 -17.91 -4.72
N VAL A 152 -0.84 -16.89 -4.27
CA VAL A 152 -1.36 -15.54 -3.98
C VAL A 152 -0.96 -14.56 -5.07
N SER A 153 -1.92 -13.74 -5.50
CA SER A 153 -1.63 -12.64 -6.42
C SER A 153 -0.79 -11.55 -5.76
N THR A 154 0.29 -11.12 -6.42
CA THR A 154 1.17 -10.06 -5.93
C THR A 154 1.26 -8.91 -6.92
N VAL A 155 1.43 -7.69 -6.40
CA VAL A 155 1.73 -6.48 -7.17
C VAL A 155 2.93 -5.83 -6.50
N ASN A 156 4.09 -5.90 -7.12
CA ASN A 156 5.35 -5.43 -6.53
C ASN A 156 6.03 -4.42 -7.45
N THR A 157 6.77 -3.48 -6.85
CA THR A 157 7.70 -2.59 -7.55
C THR A 157 9.01 -3.33 -7.78
N ASP A 158 9.64 -3.11 -8.94
CA ASP A 158 11.00 -3.60 -9.18
C ASP A 158 12.02 -2.71 -8.47
N ASN A 159 12.21 -2.96 -7.19
CA ASN A 159 13.07 -2.18 -6.31
C ASN A 159 14.56 -2.25 -6.72
N TYR A 160 14.99 -3.40 -7.23
CA TYR A 160 16.37 -3.55 -7.72
C TYR A 160 16.62 -2.68 -8.97
N ALA A 161 15.70 -2.74 -9.96
CA ALA A 161 15.79 -1.89 -11.13
C ALA A 161 15.70 -0.40 -10.78
N GLY A 162 14.85 -0.03 -9.80
CA GLY A 162 14.77 1.34 -9.31
C GLY A 162 16.09 1.87 -8.75
N GLY A 163 16.77 1.08 -7.92
CA GLY A 163 18.10 1.41 -7.41
C GLY A 163 19.14 1.56 -8.52
N ARG A 164 19.14 0.65 -9.50
CA ARG A 164 20.00 0.75 -10.69
C ARG A 164 19.76 2.05 -11.46
N MET A 165 18.50 2.35 -11.76
CA MET A 165 18.14 3.57 -12.51
C MET A 165 18.63 4.84 -11.82
N ALA A 166 18.53 4.91 -10.49
CA ALA A 166 19.02 6.06 -9.73
C ALA A 166 20.55 6.22 -9.86
N ALA A 167 21.30 5.14 -9.71
CA ALA A 167 22.76 5.16 -9.85
C ALA A 167 23.19 5.51 -11.28
N GLU A 168 22.58 4.89 -12.28
CA GLU A 168 22.85 5.14 -13.69
C GLU A 168 22.59 6.61 -14.05
N HIS A 169 21.46 7.16 -13.63
CA HIS A 169 21.12 8.56 -13.85
C HIS A 169 22.17 9.52 -13.26
N LEU A 170 22.59 9.29 -12.00
CA LEU A 170 23.62 10.12 -11.37
C LEU A 170 24.96 9.98 -12.09
N TYR A 171 25.34 8.76 -12.50
CA TYR A 171 26.55 8.52 -13.28
C TYR A 171 26.53 9.25 -14.64
N GLU A 172 25.43 9.17 -15.39
CA GLU A 172 25.23 9.84 -16.67
C GLU A 172 25.30 11.37 -16.55
N LYS A 173 24.84 11.93 -15.42
CA LYS A 173 24.97 13.36 -15.08
C LYS A 173 26.40 13.76 -14.72
N GLY A 174 27.35 12.84 -14.68
CA GLY A 174 28.76 13.10 -14.44
C GLY A 174 29.20 12.99 -12.99
N TYR A 175 28.30 12.64 -12.07
CA TYR A 175 28.68 12.42 -10.67
C TYR A 175 29.52 11.15 -10.52
N ARG A 176 30.53 11.19 -9.67
CA ARG A 176 31.43 10.07 -9.42
C ARG A 176 31.60 9.76 -7.93
N ARG A 177 31.28 10.73 -7.06
CA ARG A 177 31.28 10.60 -5.60
C ARG A 177 29.84 10.54 -5.12
N ILE A 178 29.23 9.35 -5.23
CA ILE A 178 27.80 9.13 -5.01
C ILE A 178 27.60 8.32 -3.72
N GLY A 179 26.87 8.86 -2.76
CA GLY A 179 26.47 8.18 -1.54
C GLY A 179 25.02 7.67 -1.59
N CYS A 180 24.69 6.77 -0.67
CA CYS A 180 23.33 6.25 -0.50
C CYS A 180 22.83 6.52 0.92
N VAL A 181 21.63 7.11 1.03
CA VAL A 181 20.87 7.19 2.29
C VAL A 181 19.80 6.12 2.22
N HIS A 182 19.90 5.15 3.11
CA HIS A 182 19.09 3.93 3.06
C HIS A 182 18.37 3.68 4.38
N GLY A 183 17.30 2.90 4.33
CA GLY A 183 16.65 2.34 5.50
C GLY A 183 17.43 1.21 6.13
N GLU A 184 16.85 0.54 7.10
CA GLU A 184 17.50 -0.57 7.81
C GLU A 184 17.66 -1.78 6.88
N LEU A 185 18.89 -2.27 6.69
CA LEU A 185 19.22 -3.40 5.80
C LEU A 185 19.31 -4.75 6.53
N ALA A 186 19.14 -4.77 7.84
CA ALA A 186 19.16 -5.99 8.66
C ALA A 186 18.16 -5.88 9.82
N PRO A 187 17.55 -6.99 10.27
CA PRO A 187 16.74 -6.98 11.48
C PRO A 187 17.58 -6.41 12.60
N GLY A 188 17.25 -5.18 13.03
CA GLY A 188 17.97 -4.54 14.12
C GLY A 188 17.66 -5.24 15.44
N ASN A 189 18.66 -5.26 16.36
CA ASN A 189 18.48 -5.66 17.77
C ASN A 189 17.59 -4.67 18.55
N SER A 190 16.61 -4.05 17.90
CA SER A 190 15.74 -3.10 18.57
C SER A 190 14.64 -3.84 19.32
N ASN A 191 14.60 -3.62 20.65
CA ASN A 191 13.54 -4.08 21.57
C ASN A 191 12.11 -3.57 21.22
N SER A 192 11.87 -3.14 20.00
CA SER A 192 10.52 -2.72 19.60
C SER A 192 9.76 -3.92 19.04
N SER A 193 8.80 -4.38 19.81
CA SER A 193 7.79 -5.41 19.53
C SER A 193 6.84 -5.07 18.38
N THR A 194 7.32 -4.43 17.32
CA THR A 194 6.49 -4.09 16.17
C THR A 194 6.63 -5.16 15.10
N LEU A 195 5.51 -5.81 14.77
CA LEU A 195 5.30 -6.77 13.67
C LEU A 195 5.87 -6.36 12.31
N TYR A 196 6.41 -5.17 12.20
CA TYR A 196 6.73 -4.48 10.97
C TYR A 196 8.23 -4.37 10.70
N LYS A 197 9.06 -4.51 11.74
CA LYS A 197 10.51 -4.26 11.59
C LYS A 197 11.27 -5.45 11.02
N ASP A 198 10.69 -6.65 11.05
CA ASP A 198 11.54 -7.82 10.87
C ASP A 198 11.53 -8.43 9.46
N THR A 199 10.73 -7.94 8.50
CA THR A 199 10.65 -8.71 7.26
C THR A 199 10.49 -7.95 5.93
N PHE A 200 9.77 -6.81 5.84
CA PHE A 200 9.36 -6.28 4.53
C PHE A 200 10.10 -5.04 4.02
N GLN A 201 10.07 -3.94 4.74
CA GLN A 201 10.80 -2.72 4.36
C GLN A 201 12.27 -3.02 4.17
N PHE A 202 12.78 -3.95 4.97
CA PHE A 202 14.12 -4.48 4.91
C PHE A 202 14.49 -5.06 3.53
N ARG A 203 13.65 -5.90 2.91
CA ARG A 203 13.93 -6.45 1.58
C ARG A 203 13.87 -5.40 0.48
N ILE A 204 12.92 -4.49 0.56
CA ILE A 204 12.77 -3.38 -0.38
C ILE A 204 14.06 -2.55 -0.38
N TRP A 205 14.52 -2.14 0.79
CA TRP A 205 15.76 -1.37 0.91
C TRP A 205 17.00 -2.16 0.51
N GLN A 206 17.07 -3.44 0.86
CA GLN A 206 18.15 -4.30 0.37
C GLN A 206 18.21 -4.35 -1.17
N GLN A 207 17.07 -4.50 -1.84
CA GLN A 207 17.03 -4.55 -3.30
C GLN A 207 17.40 -3.20 -3.92
N ARG A 208 16.87 -2.09 -3.38
CA ARG A 208 17.23 -0.73 -3.81
C ARG A 208 18.72 -0.48 -3.65
N THR A 209 19.29 -0.78 -2.48
CA THR A 209 20.72 -0.66 -2.21
C THR A 209 21.56 -1.58 -3.09
N ALA A 210 21.14 -2.83 -3.30
CA ALA A 210 21.84 -3.77 -4.16
C ALA A 210 21.89 -3.29 -5.61
N GLY A 211 20.73 -2.90 -6.17
CA GLY A 211 20.66 -2.36 -7.53
C GLY A 211 21.52 -1.11 -7.72
N PHE A 212 21.46 -0.18 -6.78
CA PHE A 212 22.32 1.02 -6.77
C PHE A 212 23.81 0.67 -6.75
N THR A 213 24.20 -0.24 -5.87
CA THR A 213 25.61 -0.65 -5.71
C THR A 213 26.12 -1.36 -6.95
N ASP A 214 25.35 -2.28 -7.51
CA ASP A 214 25.77 -3.06 -8.68
C ASP A 214 25.89 -2.16 -9.92
N ALA A 215 24.97 -1.20 -10.11
CA ALA A 215 25.08 -0.24 -11.21
C ALA A 215 26.33 0.64 -11.10
N LEU A 216 26.71 1.11 -9.91
CA LEU A 216 27.96 1.85 -9.74
C LEU A 216 29.18 0.97 -10.04
N LYS A 217 29.20 -0.29 -9.60
CA LYS A 217 30.28 -1.24 -9.88
C LYS A 217 30.44 -1.54 -11.35
N ASP A 218 29.34 -1.65 -12.11
CA ASP A 218 29.36 -1.83 -13.56
C ASP A 218 30.10 -0.68 -14.27
N HIS A 219 30.13 0.50 -13.65
CA HIS A 219 30.89 1.67 -14.09
C HIS A 219 32.26 1.83 -13.43
N GLY A 220 32.72 0.84 -12.68
CA GLY A 220 34.01 0.87 -11.99
C GLY A 220 34.05 1.82 -10.79
N LEU A 221 32.90 2.13 -10.19
CA LEU A 221 32.76 2.99 -9.02
C LEU A 221 32.32 2.16 -7.82
N ASP A 222 32.80 2.57 -6.64
CA ASP A 222 32.22 2.15 -5.37
C ASP A 222 31.37 3.28 -4.80
N PRO A 223 30.27 2.95 -4.05
CA PRO A 223 29.52 3.97 -3.32
C PRO A 223 30.44 4.79 -2.41
N ALA A 224 30.31 6.11 -2.44
CA ALA A 224 31.14 7.02 -1.64
C ALA A 224 30.79 6.97 -0.14
N GLY A 225 29.67 6.37 0.21
CA GLY A 225 29.22 6.11 1.59
C GLY A 225 27.81 5.58 1.65
N PHE A 226 27.53 4.85 2.72
CA PHE A 226 26.19 4.40 3.09
C PHE A 226 25.81 5.06 4.40
N PHE A 227 24.62 5.70 4.43
CA PHE A 227 24.13 6.47 5.57
C PHE A 227 22.79 5.89 6.02
N LEU A 228 22.81 5.25 7.18
CA LEU A 228 21.64 4.58 7.72
C LEU A 228 20.64 5.57 8.32
N CYS A 229 19.44 5.57 7.79
CA CYS A 229 18.30 6.28 8.31
C CYS A 229 17.39 5.31 9.08
N ASN A 230 17.57 5.23 10.41
CA ASN A 230 16.73 4.39 11.27
C ASN A 230 15.49 5.15 11.72
N GLY A 231 14.31 4.61 11.41
CA GLY A 231 13.03 5.06 11.96
C GLY A 231 12.25 6.02 11.06
N GLN A 232 11.02 6.30 11.47
CA GLN A 232 10.17 7.29 10.81
C GLN A 232 10.79 8.67 10.94
N LEU A 233 11.15 9.26 9.81
CA LEU A 233 11.81 10.58 9.73
C LEU A 233 11.02 11.72 10.41
N GLU A 234 9.71 11.57 10.55
CA GLU A 234 8.84 12.55 11.19
C GLU A 234 9.10 12.74 12.71
N VAL A 235 9.67 11.72 13.37
CA VAL A 235 9.93 11.74 14.82
C VAL A 235 11.41 11.94 15.17
N ALA A 236 12.30 11.77 14.20
CA ALA A 236 13.74 11.69 14.41
C ALA A 236 14.50 12.93 13.93
N GLU A 237 14.08 14.16 14.33
CA GLU A 237 14.89 15.36 14.10
C GLU A 237 16.38 15.13 14.45
N PRO A 238 16.75 14.50 15.58
CA PRO A 238 18.16 14.25 15.88
C PRO A 238 18.86 13.34 14.89
N MET A 239 18.16 12.40 14.23
CA MET A 239 18.75 11.44 13.31
C MET A 239 19.15 12.08 11.98
N SER A 240 18.27 12.91 11.40
CA SER A 240 18.55 13.58 10.12
C SER A 240 19.74 14.54 10.22
N TYR A 241 19.96 15.20 11.36
CA TYR A 241 21.16 15.98 11.59
C TYR A 241 22.41 15.13 11.62
N ARG A 242 22.38 13.98 12.32
CA ARG A 242 23.51 13.05 12.37
C ARG A 242 23.91 12.54 10.99
N ILE A 243 22.93 12.18 10.17
CA ILE A 243 23.17 11.70 8.80
C ILE A 243 23.87 12.79 7.98
N VAL A 244 23.40 14.02 8.04
CA VAL A 244 24.04 15.14 7.32
C VAL A 244 25.46 15.39 7.83
N GLU A 245 25.71 15.34 9.16
CA GLU A 245 27.06 15.42 9.70
C GLU A 245 27.96 14.31 9.18
N GLN A 246 27.46 13.06 9.11
CA GLN A 246 28.19 11.94 8.55
C GLN A 246 28.53 12.18 7.06
N ILE A 247 27.55 12.62 6.26
CA ILE A 247 27.74 12.95 4.84
C ILE A 247 28.81 14.01 4.66
N LEU A 248 28.83 15.06 5.50
CA LEU A 248 29.77 16.17 5.41
C LEU A 248 31.14 15.82 6.00
N SER A 249 31.26 14.78 6.82
CA SER A 249 32.51 14.37 7.49
C SER A 249 33.36 13.38 6.71
N VAL A 250 32.89 12.87 5.56
CA VAL A 250 33.70 11.93 4.74
C VAL A 250 34.93 12.66 4.17
N ASN A 251 36.06 11.96 4.15
CA ASN A 251 37.37 12.52 3.74
C ASN A 251 37.33 13.14 2.33
N GLU A 252 36.63 12.53 1.42
CA GLU A 252 36.43 13.05 0.07
C GLU A 252 34.98 13.46 -0.12
N PRO A 253 34.70 14.72 -0.48
CA PRO A 253 33.35 15.24 -0.53
C PRO A 253 32.41 14.42 -1.45
N ILE A 254 31.25 14.07 -0.94
CA ILE A 254 30.16 13.50 -1.72
C ILE A 254 29.56 14.61 -2.57
N THR A 255 29.28 14.32 -3.84
CA THR A 255 28.70 15.28 -4.79
C THR A 255 27.30 14.91 -5.22
N ALA A 256 26.85 13.69 -4.93
CA ALA A 256 25.47 13.27 -5.16
C ALA A 256 25.03 12.23 -4.12
N LEU A 257 23.73 12.22 -3.83
CA LEU A 257 23.07 11.28 -2.94
C LEU A 257 21.90 10.62 -3.63
N TYR A 258 21.81 9.32 -3.50
CA TYR A 258 20.59 8.57 -3.69
C TYR A 258 19.93 8.36 -2.32
N CYS A 259 18.66 8.74 -2.19
CA CYS A 259 17.83 8.46 -1.01
C CYS A 259 16.77 7.44 -1.41
N GLU A 260 16.65 6.36 -0.67
CA GLU A 260 15.79 5.21 -1.01
C GLU A 260 14.28 5.49 -0.90
N ASP A 261 13.89 6.63 -0.37
CA ASP A 261 12.53 7.19 -0.48
C ASP A 261 12.58 8.72 -0.55
N ASP A 262 11.46 9.31 -0.98
CA ASP A 262 11.38 10.76 -1.18
C ASP A 262 11.24 11.54 0.13
N VAL A 263 10.73 10.93 1.20
CA VAL A 263 10.66 11.57 2.53
C VAL A 263 12.06 11.71 3.11
N MET A 264 12.91 10.68 2.94
CA MET A 264 14.36 10.77 3.24
C MET A 264 15.01 11.89 2.42
N ALA A 265 14.76 11.89 1.11
CA ALA A 265 15.33 12.89 0.20
C ALA A 265 14.98 14.32 0.63
N LEU A 266 13.71 14.61 0.90
CA LEU A 266 13.23 15.91 1.35
C LEU A 266 13.81 16.31 2.71
N THR A 267 13.92 15.36 3.62
CA THR A 267 14.46 15.63 4.96
C THR A 267 15.96 15.96 4.87
N ILE A 268 16.74 15.17 4.14
CA ILE A 268 18.17 15.42 3.92
C ILE A 268 18.37 16.75 3.17
N TYR A 269 17.57 17.01 2.13
CA TYR A 269 17.57 18.29 1.42
C TYR A 269 17.42 19.48 2.37
N LYS A 270 16.39 19.47 3.22
CA LYS A 270 16.14 20.52 4.20
C LYS A 270 17.32 20.72 5.15
N ARG A 271 17.92 19.62 5.66
CA ARG A 271 19.07 19.71 6.59
C ARG A 271 20.35 20.21 5.91
N LEU A 272 20.59 19.86 4.66
CA LEU A 272 21.70 20.42 3.89
C LEU A 272 21.53 21.92 3.67
N GLN A 273 20.31 22.38 3.35
CA GLN A 273 20.04 23.81 3.23
C GLN A 273 20.27 24.58 4.55
N GLU A 274 19.87 24.03 5.69
CA GLU A 274 20.12 24.61 7.01
C GLU A 274 21.62 24.74 7.31
N ARG A 275 22.48 23.90 6.69
CA ARG A 275 23.95 23.97 6.75
C ARG A 275 24.56 24.87 5.68
N GLY A 276 23.75 25.54 4.87
CA GLY A 276 24.23 26.41 3.78
C GLY A 276 24.75 25.67 2.56
N ILE A 277 24.49 24.35 2.46
CA ILE A 277 24.86 23.55 1.29
C ILE A 277 23.82 23.70 0.19
N ARG A 278 24.28 24.13 -0.99
CA ARG A 278 23.39 24.29 -2.13
C ARG A 278 23.15 22.97 -2.85
N VAL A 279 21.89 22.68 -3.08
CA VAL A 279 21.40 21.50 -3.84
C VAL A 279 20.75 22.03 -5.12
N PRO A 280 21.17 21.59 -6.32
CA PRO A 280 22.10 20.49 -6.60
C PRO A 280 23.57 20.91 -6.76
N GLU A 281 23.96 22.20 -6.66
CA GLU A 281 25.25 22.72 -7.10
C GLU A 281 26.43 22.13 -6.32
N GLN A 282 26.26 21.81 -5.03
CA GLN A 282 27.31 21.21 -4.20
C GLN A 282 27.05 19.73 -3.96
N ILE A 283 25.80 19.38 -3.67
CA ILE A 283 25.37 17.99 -3.51
C ILE A 283 24.04 17.83 -4.25
N ALA A 284 23.99 16.98 -5.27
CA ALA A 284 22.75 16.60 -5.91
C ALA A 284 22.00 15.52 -5.09
N ILE A 285 20.69 15.51 -5.15
CA ILE A 285 19.86 14.49 -4.49
C ILE A 285 18.88 13.90 -5.49
N ILE A 286 18.74 12.58 -5.47
CA ILE A 286 17.68 11.85 -6.13
C ILE A 286 16.93 11.02 -5.12
N GLY A 287 15.61 11.04 -5.14
CA GLY A 287 14.71 10.16 -4.38
C GLY A 287 14.32 8.92 -5.16
N HIS A 288 13.21 8.27 -4.77
CA HIS A 288 12.79 7.03 -5.39
C HIS A 288 11.32 7.02 -5.82
N ASP A 289 10.40 7.53 -5.02
CA ASP A 289 8.96 7.29 -5.13
C ASP A 289 8.25 8.18 -6.17
N GLY A 290 8.82 9.32 -6.53
CA GLY A 290 8.25 10.29 -7.47
C GLY A 290 7.15 11.16 -6.85
N LEU A 291 7.27 11.52 -5.58
CA LEU A 291 6.35 12.41 -4.85
C LEU A 291 6.42 13.87 -5.28
#